data_94d4f3e5584fffe468759a4d72d98b9c
#
_entry.id   94d4f3e5584fffe468759a4d72d98b9c
#
_cell.length_a   1.000
_cell.length_b   1.000
_cell.length_c   1.000
_cell.angle_alpha   90.00
_cell.angle_beta   90.00
_cell.angle_gamma   90.00
#
_symmetry.space_group_name_H-M   'P 1'
#
loop_
_entity.id
_entity.type
_entity.pdbx_description
1 polymer ?
#
loop_
_entity_poly.entity_id
_entity_poly.type
_entity_poly.pdbx_seq_one_letter_code
_entity_poly.pdbx_strand_id
1 'polypeptide(L)'
;KQMDQIDIKADPKVNTKKLDLVLEGTRFNIVSNKVVMVVPKGHNPKGISDFRDAVTEKVFLIALGNSDVPVGQYSEEIYKNLGLWDKLKSMNKISYASNVKEVLSQVAAGAVDCGIVYSTDAATSKGVDVVAEAPKGSHKPITYPAAILKKAKNPEAATSFVDFLKGPESSKIFNKIGFAVPTK
;
A
#
# COMPACT_ATOMS: atom_id res chain seq x y z
N LYS A 1 -15.89 -8.60 -1.81
CA LYS A 1 -14.76 -9.53 -2.01
C LYS A 1 -13.86 -8.96 -3.08
N GLN A 2 -12.67 -8.61 -2.68
CA GLN A 2 -11.71 -7.72 -3.30
C GLN A 2 -11.27 -8.18 -4.68
N MET A 3 -11.21 -7.24 -5.60
CA MET A 3 -10.66 -7.41 -6.96
C MET A 3 -9.14 -7.65 -6.98
N ASP A 4 -8.44 -7.42 -5.87
CA ASP A 4 -7.01 -7.74 -5.69
C ASP A 4 -6.70 -9.23 -5.93
N GLN A 5 -7.70 -10.09 -5.82
CA GLN A 5 -7.60 -11.52 -6.14
C GLN A 5 -7.71 -11.84 -7.64
N ILE A 6 -7.82 -10.84 -8.51
CA ILE A 6 -7.83 -11.01 -9.98
C ILE A 6 -6.53 -10.50 -10.58
N ASP A 7 -5.41 -10.70 -9.93
CA ASP A 7 -4.12 -10.46 -10.58
C ASP A 7 -3.75 -11.66 -11.46
N ILE A 8 -3.88 -11.45 -12.77
CA ILE A 8 -3.61 -12.44 -13.82
C ILE A 8 -2.18 -12.96 -13.77
N LYS A 9 -1.25 -12.20 -13.18
CA LYS A 9 0.17 -12.57 -13.11
C LYS A 9 0.52 -13.44 -11.91
N ALA A 10 -0.31 -13.46 -10.85
CA ALA A 10 0.02 -14.14 -9.61
C ALA A 10 -0.31 -15.64 -9.61
N ASP A 11 -1.41 -16.07 -10.25
CA ASP A 11 -1.76 -17.49 -10.41
C ASP A 11 -2.70 -17.71 -11.61
N PRO A 12 -2.18 -18.16 -12.77
CA PRO A 12 -2.99 -18.40 -13.97
C PRO A 12 -4.12 -19.41 -13.77
N LYS A 13 -3.98 -20.38 -12.85
CA LYS A 13 -4.98 -21.45 -12.64
C LYS A 13 -6.17 -20.97 -11.78
N VAL A 14 -5.93 -20.10 -10.83
CA VAL A 14 -6.99 -19.55 -9.95
C VAL A 14 -7.75 -18.42 -10.65
N ASN A 15 -7.10 -17.68 -11.53
CA ASN A 15 -7.64 -16.48 -12.16
C ASN A 15 -8.47 -16.75 -13.42
N THR A 16 -8.27 -17.87 -14.13
CA THR A 16 -9.05 -18.16 -15.35
C THR A 16 -10.56 -18.23 -15.11
N LYS A 17 -11.02 -18.83 -14.00
CA LYS A 17 -12.46 -18.88 -13.67
C LYS A 17 -13.03 -17.52 -13.28
N LYS A 18 -12.22 -16.60 -12.74
CA LYS A 18 -12.64 -15.23 -12.35
C LYS A 18 -12.59 -14.26 -13.53
N LEU A 19 -11.65 -14.45 -14.45
CA LEU A 19 -11.59 -13.71 -15.71
C LEU A 19 -12.81 -13.95 -16.60
N ASP A 20 -13.39 -15.14 -16.50
CA ASP A 20 -14.62 -15.46 -17.24
C ASP A 20 -15.83 -14.59 -16.82
N LEU A 21 -15.78 -13.93 -15.67
CA LEU A 21 -16.79 -13.00 -15.19
C LEU A 21 -16.59 -11.56 -15.70
N VAL A 22 -15.40 -11.24 -16.19
CA VAL A 22 -15.02 -9.87 -16.61
C VAL A 22 -15.28 -9.72 -18.11
N LEU A 23 -15.92 -8.60 -18.49
CA LEU A 23 -16.07 -8.22 -19.87
C LEU A 23 -14.68 -7.89 -20.46
N GLU A 24 -14.31 -8.57 -21.53
CA GLU A 24 -13.01 -8.44 -22.17
C GLU A 24 -12.70 -6.99 -22.55
N GLY A 25 -11.45 -6.57 -22.38
CA GLY A 25 -11.01 -5.21 -22.72
C GLY A 25 -11.42 -4.12 -21.71
N THR A 26 -12.22 -4.45 -20.69
CA THR A 26 -12.70 -3.44 -19.72
C THR A 26 -11.86 -3.30 -18.46
N ARG A 27 -10.89 -4.20 -18.23
CA ARG A 27 -10.00 -4.13 -17.05
C ARG A 27 -8.95 -3.03 -17.21
N PHE A 28 -8.88 -2.15 -16.23
CA PHE A 28 -7.85 -1.10 -16.17
C PHE A 28 -7.47 -0.81 -14.72
N ASN A 29 -6.28 -0.25 -14.51
CA ASN A 29 -5.85 0.20 -13.19
C ASN A 29 -6.35 1.63 -12.95
N ILE A 30 -7.19 1.83 -11.94
CA ILE A 30 -7.75 3.15 -11.58
C ILE A 30 -6.68 4.01 -10.95
N VAL A 31 -6.05 3.47 -9.90
CA VAL A 31 -5.04 4.16 -9.09
C VAL A 31 -3.97 3.17 -8.65
N SER A 32 -2.86 3.71 -8.19
CA SER A 32 -1.82 2.99 -7.45
C SER A 32 -1.63 3.60 -6.07
N ASN A 33 -0.96 2.86 -5.18
CA ASN A 33 -0.61 3.35 -3.86
C ASN A 33 0.90 3.27 -3.67
N LYS A 34 1.39 3.93 -2.62
CA LYS A 34 2.78 3.96 -2.23
C LYS A 34 2.92 3.39 -0.82
N VAL A 35 4.02 2.72 -0.56
CA VAL A 35 4.41 2.36 0.79
C VAL A 35 5.30 3.46 1.33
N VAL A 36 4.99 3.92 2.54
CA VAL A 36 5.70 5.02 3.19
C VAL A 36 6.10 4.63 4.61
N MET A 37 7.19 5.22 5.07
CA MET A 37 7.60 5.18 6.47
C MET A 37 7.04 6.41 7.17
N VAL A 38 6.44 6.20 8.32
CA VAL A 38 5.86 7.25 9.16
C VAL A 38 6.51 7.26 10.54
N VAL A 39 6.57 8.45 11.14
CA VAL A 39 7.00 8.70 12.51
C VAL A 39 5.89 9.43 13.28
N PRO A 40 5.93 9.49 14.63
CA PRO A 40 4.99 10.28 15.40
C PRO A 40 4.98 11.75 14.97
N LYS A 41 3.80 12.36 14.92
CA LYS A 41 3.60 13.75 14.49
C LYS A 41 4.45 14.72 15.27
N GLY A 42 5.30 15.50 14.57
CA GLY A 42 6.17 16.50 15.17
C GLY A 42 7.25 15.94 16.11
N HIS A 43 7.47 14.60 16.12
CA HIS A 43 8.43 13.96 17.00
C HIS A 43 9.31 12.96 16.26
N ASN A 44 10.45 13.44 15.75
CA ASN A 44 11.47 12.62 15.08
C ASN A 44 12.88 13.04 15.57
N PRO A 45 13.19 12.85 16.88
CA PRO A 45 14.41 13.38 17.48
C PRO A 45 15.69 12.75 16.92
N LYS A 46 15.59 11.52 16.38
CA LYS A 46 16.74 10.80 15.81
C LYS A 46 16.93 11.01 14.32
N GLY A 47 16.06 11.83 13.67
CA GLY A 47 16.16 12.13 12.25
C GLY A 47 15.99 10.89 11.35
N ILE A 48 14.97 10.07 11.61
CA ILE A 48 14.59 8.93 10.75
C ILE A 48 14.11 9.51 9.42
N SER A 49 14.69 9.07 8.31
CA SER A 49 14.43 9.64 6.98
C SER A 49 14.54 8.64 5.82
N ASP A 50 14.93 7.40 6.11
CA ASP A 50 15.10 6.34 5.11
C ASP A 50 14.71 4.98 5.69
N PHE A 51 14.25 4.06 4.83
CA PHE A 51 13.93 2.69 5.24
C PHE A 51 15.13 1.96 5.85
N ARG A 52 16.36 2.31 5.43
CA ARG A 52 17.59 1.74 5.99
C ARG A 52 17.84 2.13 7.43
N ASP A 53 17.26 3.24 7.88
CA ASP A 53 17.38 3.67 9.28
C ASP A 53 16.80 2.65 10.27
N ALA A 54 15.86 1.80 9.83
CA ALA A 54 15.27 0.75 10.68
C ALA A 54 16.29 -0.24 11.25
N VAL A 55 17.43 -0.44 10.59
CA VAL A 55 18.50 -1.35 11.06
C VAL A 55 19.68 -0.61 11.67
N THR A 56 19.47 0.63 12.09
CA THR A 56 20.46 1.47 12.80
C THR A 56 20.03 1.77 14.23
N GLU A 57 20.82 2.54 14.96
CA GLU A 57 20.49 3.00 16.32
C GLU A 57 19.43 4.11 16.36
N LYS A 58 19.06 4.67 15.21
CA LYS A 58 17.97 5.66 15.12
C LYS A 58 16.62 5.05 15.48
N VAL A 59 16.42 3.76 15.19
CA VAL A 59 15.17 3.06 15.45
C VAL A 59 15.39 2.04 16.55
N PHE A 60 14.66 2.18 17.65
CA PHE A 60 14.59 1.20 18.71
C PHE A 60 13.49 0.17 18.43
N LEU A 61 12.31 0.62 17.96
CA LEU A 61 11.17 -0.23 17.63
C LEU A 61 10.46 0.30 16.38
N ILE A 62 10.14 -0.60 15.44
CA ILE A 62 9.38 -0.33 14.22
C ILE A 62 8.09 -1.15 14.18
N ALA A 63 6.96 -0.53 13.84
CA ALA A 63 5.71 -1.24 13.62
C ALA A 63 5.56 -1.68 12.16
N LEU A 64 5.30 -2.96 11.94
CA LEU A 64 5.01 -3.55 10.64
C LEU A 64 3.70 -4.35 10.70
N GLY A 65 2.96 -4.44 9.59
CA GLY A 65 1.92 -5.45 9.45
C GLY A 65 2.54 -6.85 9.56
N ASN A 66 1.80 -7.81 10.12
CA ASN A 66 2.22 -9.21 10.11
C ASN A 66 2.13 -9.81 8.69
N SER A 67 2.54 -11.06 8.50
CA SER A 67 2.58 -11.75 7.21
C SER A 67 1.21 -11.88 6.51
N ASP A 68 0.11 -11.83 7.27
CA ASP A 68 -1.25 -11.94 6.75
C ASP A 68 -1.81 -10.59 6.29
N VAL A 69 -1.12 -9.51 6.60
CA VAL A 69 -1.50 -8.13 6.24
C VAL A 69 -0.76 -7.71 4.96
N PRO A 70 -1.46 -7.24 3.91
CA PRO A 70 -0.81 -6.86 2.65
C PRO A 70 0.34 -5.86 2.81
N VAL A 71 0.20 -4.82 3.66
CA VAL A 71 1.29 -3.87 3.91
C VAL A 71 2.49 -4.53 4.60
N GLY A 72 2.27 -5.58 5.40
CA GLY A 72 3.34 -6.37 6.00
C GLY A 72 4.14 -7.14 4.95
N GLN A 73 3.44 -7.75 3.97
CA GLN A 73 4.07 -8.45 2.85
C GLN A 73 4.90 -7.49 1.99
N TYR A 74 4.40 -6.27 1.71
CA TYR A 74 5.18 -5.24 1.03
C TYR A 74 6.38 -4.77 1.86
N SER A 75 6.23 -4.63 3.17
CA SER A 75 7.34 -4.27 4.06
C SER A 75 8.44 -5.31 4.03
N GLU A 76 8.08 -6.59 4.09
CA GLU A 76 9.04 -7.70 3.95
C GLU A 76 9.73 -7.68 2.58
N GLU A 77 8.96 -7.48 1.49
CA GLU A 77 9.52 -7.39 0.13
C GLU A 77 10.51 -6.23 0.01
N ILE A 78 10.18 -5.05 0.54
CA ILE A 78 11.06 -3.88 0.57
C ILE A 78 12.37 -4.20 1.29
N TYR A 79 12.30 -4.73 2.51
CA TYR A 79 13.50 -5.01 3.29
C TYR A 79 14.32 -6.16 2.71
N LYS A 80 13.70 -7.16 2.06
CA LYS A 80 14.42 -8.20 1.29
C LYS A 80 15.17 -7.61 0.10
N ASN A 81 14.53 -6.74 -0.68
CA ASN A 81 15.15 -6.09 -1.83
C ASN A 81 16.28 -5.11 -1.44
N LEU A 82 16.19 -4.55 -0.22
CA LEU A 82 17.28 -3.76 0.37
C LEU A 82 18.41 -4.62 0.99
N GLY A 83 18.25 -5.95 1.06
CA GLY A 83 19.19 -6.85 1.73
C GLY A 83 19.21 -6.73 3.25
N LEU A 84 18.14 -6.18 3.85
CA LEU A 84 18.09 -5.82 5.26
C LEU A 84 17.10 -6.64 6.11
N TRP A 85 16.29 -7.50 5.48
CA TRP A 85 15.21 -8.22 6.17
C TRP A 85 15.72 -9.12 7.31
N ASP A 86 16.74 -9.92 7.04
CA ASP A 86 17.27 -10.84 8.05
C ASP A 86 17.96 -10.10 9.20
N LYS A 87 18.66 -9.00 8.87
CA LYS A 87 19.24 -8.11 9.90
C LYS A 87 18.14 -7.50 10.76
N LEU A 88 17.08 -6.95 10.16
CA LEU A 88 15.97 -6.34 10.90
C LEU A 88 15.29 -7.36 11.84
N LYS A 89 15.06 -8.59 11.38
CA LYS A 89 14.51 -9.67 12.21
C LYS A 89 15.42 -10.04 13.38
N SER A 90 16.74 -10.17 13.12
CA SER A 90 17.70 -10.55 14.15
C SER A 90 17.85 -9.51 15.26
N MET A 91 17.51 -8.25 14.98
CA MET A 91 17.56 -7.16 15.95
C MET A 91 16.39 -7.17 16.96
N ASN A 92 15.36 -7.99 16.75
CA ASN A 92 14.14 -8.04 17.59
C ASN A 92 13.46 -6.68 17.78
N LYS A 93 13.49 -5.84 16.74
CA LYS A 93 12.95 -4.46 16.75
C LYS A 93 11.56 -4.32 16.12
N ILE A 94 10.91 -5.43 15.75
CA ILE A 94 9.64 -5.38 15.02
C ILE A 94 8.48 -5.59 15.99
N SER A 95 7.57 -4.61 16.04
CA SER A 95 6.23 -4.76 16.59
C SER A 95 5.28 -5.14 15.47
N TYR A 96 4.75 -6.35 15.50
CA TYR A 96 3.82 -6.84 14.47
C TYR A 96 2.39 -6.41 14.79
N ALA A 97 1.71 -5.84 13.80
CA ALA A 97 0.33 -5.41 13.86
C ALA A 97 -0.57 -6.30 12.99
N SER A 98 -1.82 -6.48 13.40
CA SER A 98 -2.82 -7.28 12.70
C SER A 98 -3.47 -6.55 11.50
N ASN A 99 -3.25 -5.25 11.38
CA ASN A 99 -3.74 -4.40 10.29
C ASN A 99 -3.00 -3.06 10.25
N VAL A 100 -3.15 -2.32 9.13
CA VAL A 100 -2.48 -1.02 8.93
C VAL A 100 -2.90 0.06 9.93
N LYS A 101 -4.16 0.03 10.41
CA LYS A 101 -4.64 1.01 11.40
C LYS A 101 -3.95 0.83 12.75
N GLU A 102 -3.65 -0.41 13.11
CA GLU A 102 -2.90 -0.71 14.32
C GLU A 102 -1.45 -0.21 14.21
N VAL A 103 -0.80 -0.37 13.05
CA VAL A 103 0.52 0.25 12.78
C VAL A 103 0.45 1.75 13.01
N LEU A 104 -0.53 2.44 12.40
CA LEU A 104 -0.72 3.89 12.58
C LEU A 104 -0.95 4.28 14.05
N SER A 105 -1.76 3.49 14.75
CA SER A 105 -2.06 3.76 16.17
C SER A 105 -0.81 3.64 17.05
N GLN A 106 0.01 2.64 16.83
CA GLN A 106 1.27 2.46 17.56
C GLN A 106 2.23 3.64 17.32
N VAL A 107 2.37 4.08 16.06
CA VAL A 107 3.21 5.23 15.72
C VAL A 107 2.63 6.52 16.30
N ALA A 108 1.34 6.79 16.09
CA ALA A 108 0.69 8.01 16.57
C ALA A 108 0.73 8.16 18.10
N ALA A 109 0.72 7.03 18.83
CA ALA A 109 0.85 6.99 20.28
C ALA A 109 2.31 7.11 20.76
N GLY A 110 3.31 7.12 19.85
CA GLY A 110 4.73 7.10 20.23
C GLY A 110 5.18 5.79 20.88
N ALA A 111 4.42 4.71 20.72
CA ALA A 111 4.78 3.39 21.24
C ALA A 111 5.93 2.76 20.45
N VAL A 112 6.17 3.23 19.23
CA VAL A 112 7.27 2.85 18.33
C VAL A 112 7.87 4.10 17.71
N ASP A 113 9.13 4.02 17.26
CA ASP A 113 9.82 5.16 16.63
C ASP A 113 9.30 5.44 15.21
N CYS A 114 8.93 4.39 14.48
CA CYS A 114 8.39 4.49 13.11
C CYS A 114 7.52 3.29 12.75
N GLY A 115 6.84 3.38 11.61
CA GLY A 115 6.04 2.29 11.07
C GLY A 115 5.92 2.36 9.56
N ILE A 116 5.52 1.24 8.94
CA ILE A 116 5.32 1.15 7.49
C ILE A 116 3.83 1.02 7.20
N VAL A 117 3.32 1.94 6.38
CA VAL A 117 1.90 2.04 6.01
C VAL A 117 1.75 2.44 4.54
N TYR A 118 0.52 2.48 4.04
CA TYR A 118 0.25 3.09 2.74
C TYR A 118 0.15 4.61 2.85
N SER A 119 0.51 5.33 1.78
CA SER A 119 0.40 6.80 1.74
C SER A 119 -1.03 7.29 1.98
N THR A 120 -2.03 6.56 1.50
CA THR A 120 -3.45 6.86 1.75
C THR A 120 -3.84 6.75 3.22
N ASP A 121 -3.31 5.75 3.93
CA ASP A 121 -3.57 5.59 5.36
C ASP A 121 -2.87 6.68 6.17
N ALA A 122 -1.62 7.00 5.83
CA ALA A 122 -0.89 8.12 6.45
C ALA A 122 -1.64 9.45 6.27
N ALA A 123 -2.20 9.71 5.07
CA ALA A 123 -2.95 10.94 4.77
C ALA A 123 -4.23 11.09 5.62
N THR A 124 -4.80 10.00 6.13
CA THR A 124 -5.98 10.05 7.01
C THR A 124 -5.64 10.29 8.47
N SER A 125 -4.38 10.14 8.86
CA SER A 125 -3.94 10.26 10.24
C SER A 125 -3.35 11.65 10.52
N LYS A 126 -3.85 12.29 11.56
CA LYS A 126 -3.26 13.54 12.09
C LYS A 126 -2.12 13.28 13.08
N GLY A 127 -1.88 12.03 13.45
CA GLY A 127 -0.91 11.64 14.50
C GLY A 127 0.45 11.22 13.96
N VAL A 128 0.67 11.25 12.64
CA VAL A 128 1.93 10.82 12.04
C VAL A 128 2.44 11.82 10.99
N ASP A 129 3.75 11.79 10.76
CA ASP A 129 4.43 12.44 9.63
C ASP A 129 5.05 11.39 8.72
N VAL A 130 4.91 11.57 7.40
CA VAL A 130 5.61 10.76 6.41
C VAL A 130 7.04 11.27 6.28
N VAL A 131 8.02 10.38 6.43
CA VAL A 131 9.46 10.72 6.37
C VAL A 131 10.20 10.08 5.20
N ALA A 132 9.67 9.00 4.64
CA ALA A 132 10.26 8.36 3.47
C ALA A 132 9.20 7.63 2.64
N GLU A 133 9.41 7.56 1.32
CA GLU A 133 8.71 6.68 0.40
C GLU A 133 9.59 5.45 0.11
N ALA A 134 8.99 4.27 -0.04
CA ALA A 134 9.73 3.06 -0.39
C ALA A 134 10.54 3.26 -1.67
N PRO A 135 11.80 2.82 -1.71
CA PRO A 135 12.64 2.98 -2.90
C PRO A 135 11.98 2.37 -4.14
N LYS A 136 12.12 3.05 -5.27
CA LYS A 136 11.55 2.59 -6.54
C LYS A 136 12.04 1.18 -6.88
N GLY A 137 11.11 0.28 -7.18
CA GLY A 137 11.43 -1.11 -7.51
C GLY A 137 11.72 -2.00 -6.31
N SER A 138 11.61 -1.49 -5.06
CA SER A 138 11.81 -2.29 -3.85
C SER A 138 10.63 -3.19 -3.51
N HIS A 139 9.49 -3.03 -4.14
CA HIS A 139 8.30 -3.87 -4.01
C HIS A 139 7.48 -3.88 -5.31
N LYS A 140 6.60 -4.85 -5.44
CA LYS A 140 5.65 -4.92 -6.57
C LYS A 140 4.73 -3.70 -6.55
N PRO A 141 4.30 -3.22 -7.75
CA PRO A 141 3.35 -2.13 -7.83
C PRO A 141 2.04 -2.44 -7.10
N ILE A 142 1.58 -1.50 -6.28
CA ILE A 142 0.27 -1.60 -5.62
C ILE A 142 -0.74 -0.94 -6.54
N THR A 143 -1.57 -1.75 -7.19
CA THR A 143 -2.55 -1.27 -8.17
C THR A 143 -3.97 -1.64 -7.76
N TYR A 144 -4.91 -0.77 -8.06
CA TYR A 144 -6.34 -0.97 -7.82
C TYR A 144 -7.05 -1.09 -9.16
N PRO A 145 -7.30 -2.33 -9.63
CA PRO A 145 -7.95 -2.55 -10.90
C PRO A 145 -9.48 -2.41 -10.78
N ALA A 146 -10.11 -1.94 -11.86
CA ALA A 146 -11.54 -2.04 -12.08
C ALA A 146 -11.81 -2.78 -13.39
N ALA A 147 -13.00 -3.37 -13.50
CA ALA A 147 -13.48 -4.01 -14.71
C ALA A 147 -15.01 -4.09 -14.71
N ILE A 148 -15.60 -4.20 -15.89
CA ILE A 148 -17.05 -4.43 -16.04
C ILE A 148 -17.30 -5.94 -16.03
N LEU A 149 -18.34 -6.37 -15.32
CA LEU A 149 -18.74 -7.78 -15.33
C LEU A 149 -19.56 -8.12 -16.58
N LYS A 150 -19.34 -9.28 -17.19
CA LYS A 150 -20.14 -9.78 -18.33
C LYS A 150 -21.64 -9.81 -18.06
N LYS A 151 -22.04 -10.02 -16.81
CA LYS A 151 -23.44 -10.06 -16.35
C LYS A 151 -23.89 -8.76 -15.68
N ALA A 152 -23.29 -7.62 -16.01
CA ALA A 152 -23.74 -6.33 -15.51
C ALA A 152 -25.19 -6.09 -15.93
N LYS A 153 -26.06 -5.73 -14.99
CA LYS A 153 -27.49 -5.46 -15.29
C LYS A 153 -27.67 -4.21 -16.17
N ASN A 154 -26.76 -3.26 -16.04
CA ASN A 154 -26.73 -2.05 -16.86
C ASN A 154 -25.29 -1.81 -17.34
N PRO A 155 -24.88 -2.41 -18.48
CA PRO A 155 -23.51 -2.28 -18.98
C PRO A 155 -23.17 -0.86 -19.44
N GLU A 156 -24.14 -0.08 -19.95
CA GLU A 156 -23.92 1.30 -20.37
C GLU A 156 -23.58 2.21 -19.18
N ALA A 157 -24.35 2.12 -18.09
CA ALA A 157 -24.06 2.85 -16.87
C ALA A 157 -22.72 2.42 -16.25
N ALA A 158 -22.39 1.13 -16.30
CA ALA A 158 -21.09 0.62 -15.83
C ALA A 158 -19.93 1.19 -16.65
N THR A 159 -20.09 1.27 -17.98
CA THR A 159 -19.09 1.89 -18.88
C THR A 159 -18.92 3.36 -18.58
N SER A 160 -20.02 4.12 -18.47
CA SER A 160 -19.98 5.55 -18.14
C SER A 160 -19.30 5.81 -16.80
N PHE A 161 -19.55 4.97 -15.80
CA PHE A 161 -18.88 5.07 -14.49
C PHE A 161 -17.38 4.74 -14.59
N VAL A 162 -17.00 3.72 -15.33
CA VAL A 162 -15.60 3.37 -15.57
C VAL A 162 -14.87 4.52 -16.27
N ASP A 163 -15.50 5.15 -17.26
CA ASP A 163 -14.90 6.29 -17.97
C ASP A 163 -14.80 7.53 -17.08
N PHE A 164 -15.78 7.76 -16.21
CA PHE A 164 -15.68 8.78 -15.16
C PHE A 164 -14.47 8.53 -14.24
N LEU A 165 -14.25 7.28 -13.81
CA LEU A 165 -13.10 6.93 -12.95
C LEU A 165 -11.74 7.20 -13.62
N LYS A 166 -11.66 7.16 -14.95
CA LYS A 166 -10.47 7.51 -15.73
C LYS A 166 -10.31 9.01 -15.96
N GLY A 167 -11.33 9.78 -15.63
CA GLY A 167 -11.42 11.20 -15.93
C GLY A 167 -10.61 12.09 -14.95
N PRO A 168 -10.43 13.37 -15.32
CA PRO A 168 -9.63 14.30 -14.53
C PRO A 168 -10.25 14.65 -13.17
N GLU A 169 -11.57 14.61 -13.04
CA GLU A 169 -12.26 14.89 -11.75
C GLU A 169 -11.97 13.79 -10.74
N SER A 170 -12.12 12.52 -11.12
CA SER A 170 -11.77 11.39 -10.27
C SER A 170 -10.29 11.40 -9.89
N SER A 171 -9.42 11.72 -10.85
CA SER A 171 -7.98 11.85 -10.62
C SER A 171 -7.65 12.89 -9.55
N LYS A 172 -8.33 14.06 -9.55
CA LYS A 172 -8.17 15.08 -8.51
C LYS A 172 -8.57 14.56 -7.14
N ILE A 173 -9.70 13.84 -7.06
CA ILE A 173 -10.18 13.24 -5.80
C ILE A 173 -9.19 12.21 -5.29
N PHE A 174 -8.74 11.29 -6.14
CA PHE A 174 -7.78 10.25 -5.76
C PHE A 174 -6.46 10.83 -5.27
N ASN A 175 -5.91 11.82 -5.98
CA ASN A 175 -4.68 12.50 -5.56
C ASN A 175 -4.84 13.20 -4.20
N LYS A 176 -6.01 13.83 -3.96
CA LYS A 176 -6.30 14.51 -2.68
C LYS A 176 -6.27 13.57 -1.47
N ILE A 177 -6.63 12.29 -1.66
CA ILE A 177 -6.64 11.28 -0.59
C ILE A 177 -5.38 10.40 -0.60
N GLY A 178 -4.34 10.78 -1.35
CA GLY A 178 -3.02 10.15 -1.29
C GLY A 178 -2.78 9.01 -2.29
N PHE A 179 -3.72 8.68 -3.18
CA PHE A 179 -3.45 7.75 -4.27
C PHE A 179 -2.60 8.41 -5.36
N ALA A 180 -1.81 7.59 -6.06
CA ALA A 180 -1.19 7.98 -7.32
C ALA A 180 -2.08 7.54 -8.49
N VAL A 181 -2.35 8.44 -9.41
CA VAL A 181 -3.07 8.11 -10.65
C VAL A 181 -2.04 7.67 -11.68
N PRO A 182 -2.21 6.52 -12.36
CA PRO A 182 -1.30 6.10 -13.41
C PRO A 182 -1.21 7.19 -14.47
N THR A 183 -0.01 7.65 -14.77
CA THR A 183 0.23 8.46 -15.97
C THR A 183 -0.02 7.58 -17.19
N LYS A 184 -0.83 8.06 -18.13
CA LYS A 184 -1.11 7.40 -19.41
C LYS A 184 0.16 7.20 -20.21
#